data_75e5f3109ea25c290b32cf8b5de0f5e8
#
_entry.id   75e5f3109ea25c290b32cf8b5de0f5e8
#
_cell.length_a   1.000
_cell.length_b   1.000
_cell.length_c   1.000
_cell.angle_alpha   90.00
_cell.angle_beta   90.00
_cell.angle_gamma   90.00
#
_symmetry.space_group_name_H-M   'P 1'
#
loop_
_entity.id
_entity.type
_entity.pdbx_description
1 polymer ?
#
loop_
_entity_poly.entity_id
_entity_poly.type
_entity_poly.pdbx_seq_one_letter_code
_entity_poly.pdbx_strand_id
1 'polypeptide(L)'
;MTPLWLLPALVLILGYLLGSIPFGLLLTRISGAGDLRSIGSGNIGATNVLRTGRKGLAAATLLLDLAKGAAAVAIGAALVDGGGPMAGAMAFIGHCYPIWLRFAGGKGVATMMGVVTALYWPAGLVFAVVWLAALFGTRWSSVGGMAAAVSAPVAMWAFGRIDLFPVALALALIVLWRHRANIARLARGEEPKVGASKAKAPPA
;
A
#
# COMPACT_ATOMS: atom_id res chain seq x y z
N MET A 1 -23.71 -29.42 8.91
CA MET A 1 -22.33 -29.01 9.29
C MET A 1 -21.78 -28.07 8.24
N THR A 2 -21.34 -26.88 8.60
CA THR A 2 -20.64 -25.97 7.65
C THR A 2 -19.29 -26.58 7.27
N PRO A 3 -18.93 -26.64 5.98
CA PRO A 3 -17.62 -27.15 5.57
C PRO A 3 -16.47 -26.36 6.21
N LEU A 4 -15.43 -27.03 6.67
CA LEU A 4 -14.28 -26.41 7.35
C LEU A 4 -13.56 -25.33 6.49
N TRP A 5 -13.61 -25.44 5.17
CA TRP A 5 -12.99 -24.50 4.24
C TRP A 5 -13.83 -23.22 3.99
N LEU A 6 -15.12 -23.20 4.38
CA LEU A 6 -16.03 -22.11 4.00
C LEU A 6 -15.63 -20.77 4.64
N LEU A 7 -15.35 -20.73 5.94
CA LEU A 7 -14.95 -19.51 6.62
C LEU A 7 -13.58 -18.99 6.14
N PRO A 8 -12.52 -19.81 6.01
CA PRO A 8 -11.26 -19.37 5.39
C PRO A 8 -11.46 -18.80 3.98
N ALA A 9 -12.24 -19.45 3.13
CA ALA A 9 -12.52 -18.94 1.78
C ALA A 9 -13.24 -17.58 1.82
N LEU A 10 -14.24 -17.42 2.69
CA LEU A 10 -14.95 -16.17 2.88
C LEU A 10 -14.00 -15.05 3.32
N VAL A 11 -13.10 -15.33 4.27
CA VAL A 11 -12.09 -14.38 4.77
C VAL A 11 -11.16 -13.91 3.63
N LEU A 12 -10.70 -14.83 2.79
CA LEU A 12 -9.87 -14.50 1.62
C LEU A 12 -10.63 -13.60 0.63
N ILE A 13 -11.87 -13.94 0.31
CA ILE A 13 -12.70 -13.17 -0.63
C ILE A 13 -13.01 -11.77 -0.08
N LEU A 14 -13.45 -11.67 1.17
CA LEU A 14 -13.76 -10.38 1.81
C LEU A 14 -12.50 -9.49 1.89
N GLY A 15 -11.36 -10.05 2.28
CA GLY A 15 -10.10 -9.35 2.29
C GLY A 15 -9.76 -8.79 0.91
N TYR A 16 -9.82 -9.62 -0.13
CA TYR A 16 -9.54 -9.21 -1.51
C TYR A 16 -10.48 -8.10 -1.99
N LEU A 17 -11.78 -8.24 -1.79
CA LEU A 17 -12.78 -7.27 -2.23
C LEU A 17 -12.58 -5.92 -1.53
N LEU A 18 -12.39 -5.93 -0.21
CA LEU A 18 -12.14 -4.72 0.57
C LEU A 18 -10.84 -4.03 0.11
N GLY A 19 -9.77 -4.78 -0.06
CA GLY A 19 -8.50 -4.29 -0.56
C GLY A 19 -8.59 -3.70 -1.96
N SER A 20 -9.43 -4.27 -2.80
CA SER A 20 -9.60 -3.87 -4.20
C SER A 20 -10.33 -2.54 -4.39
N ILE A 21 -10.86 -1.92 -3.34
CA ILE A 21 -11.47 -0.58 -3.41
C ILE A 21 -10.38 0.45 -3.76
N PRO A 22 -10.44 1.12 -4.93
CA PRO A 22 -9.40 2.02 -5.39
C PRO A 22 -9.66 3.46 -4.92
N PHE A 23 -9.47 3.75 -3.63
CA PHE A 23 -9.83 5.04 -3.02
C PHE A 23 -9.22 6.23 -3.75
N GLY A 24 -7.97 6.16 -4.19
CA GLY A 24 -7.36 7.27 -4.92
C GLY A 24 -8.10 7.62 -6.22
N LEU A 25 -8.54 6.62 -7.00
CA LEU A 25 -9.34 6.85 -8.20
C LEU A 25 -10.74 7.36 -7.88
N LEU A 26 -11.39 6.79 -6.87
CA LEU A 26 -12.74 7.21 -6.46
C LEU A 26 -12.74 8.66 -6.00
N LEU A 27 -11.84 9.01 -5.08
CA LEU A 27 -11.75 10.36 -4.54
C LEU A 27 -11.41 11.40 -5.62
N THR A 28 -10.48 11.12 -6.54
CA THR A 28 -10.12 12.06 -7.61
C THR A 28 -11.25 12.24 -8.61
N ARG A 29 -12.01 11.19 -8.95
CA ARG A 29 -13.18 11.30 -9.83
C ARG A 29 -14.31 12.11 -9.20
N ILE A 30 -14.69 11.78 -7.96
CA ILE A 30 -15.79 12.46 -7.26
C ILE A 30 -15.47 13.95 -7.04
N SER A 31 -14.19 14.28 -6.80
CA SER A 31 -13.77 15.67 -6.58
C SER A 31 -13.48 16.46 -7.86
N GLY A 32 -13.71 15.91 -9.05
CA GLY A 32 -13.42 16.57 -10.32
C GLY A 32 -11.93 16.76 -10.60
N ALA A 33 -11.03 16.00 -9.95
CA ALA A 33 -9.58 16.07 -10.19
C ALA A 33 -9.10 15.26 -11.41
N GLY A 34 -10.02 14.66 -12.15
CA GLY A 34 -9.75 13.89 -13.37
C GLY A 34 -9.33 12.43 -13.12
N ASP A 35 -8.85 11.76 -14.17
CA ASP A 35 -8.38 10.37 -14.07
C ASP A 35 -6.93 10.32 -13.60
N LEU A 36 -6.72 9.81 -12.40
CA LEU A 36 -5.39 9.69 -11.80
C LEU A 36 -4.40 8.87 -12.63
N ARG A 37 -4.90 7.97 -13.49
CA ARG A 37 -4.08 7.11 -14.35
C ARG A 37 -3.41 7.88 -15.50
N SER A 38 -3.96 9.04 -15.89
CA SER A 38 -3.34 9.94 -16.88
C SER A 38 -2.36 10.95 -16.27
N ILE A 39 -2.20 10.97 -14.92
CA ILE A 39 -1.38 11.93 -14.20
C ILE A 39 -0.10 11.27 -13.68
N GLY A 40 1.02 11.94 -13.85
CA GLY A 40 2.31 11.59 -13.24
C GLY A 40 2.77 10.17 -13.56
N SER A 41 2.80 9.28 -12.57
CA SER A 41 3.23 7.89 -12.74
C SER A 41 2.11 6.93 -13.19
N GLY A 42 0.89 7.40 -13.36
CA GLY A 42 -0.28 6.57 -13.64
C GLY A 42 -0.73 5.69 -12.46
N ASN A 43 -0.05 5.77 -11.32
CA ASN A 43 -0.36 4.97 -10.13
C ASN A 43 -1.58 5.53 -9.38
N ILE A 44 -2.40 4.67 -8.78
CA ILE A 44 -3.64 5.06 -8.08
C ILE A 44 -3.44 5.49 -6.61
N GLY A 45 -2.20 5.44 -6.08
CA GLY A 45 -1.91 5.72 -4.68
C GLY A 45 -1.73 7.21 -4.34
N ALA A 46 -1.71 7.51 -3.05
CA ALA A 46 -1.68 8.86 -2.47
C ALA A 46 -0.56 9.77 -3.02
N THR A 47 0.65 9.24 -3.27
CA THR A 47 1.76 10.03 -3.85
C THR A 47 1.42 10.56 -5.24
N ASN A 48 0.65 9.81 -6.05
CA ASN A 48 0.22 10.30 -7.36
C ASN A 48 -0.95 11.30 -7.24
N VAL A 49 -1.86 11.07 -6.28
CA VAL A 49 -2.90 12.06 -5.93
C VAL A 49 -2.28 13.39 -5.50
N LEU A 50 -1.19 13.38 -4.73
CA LEU A 50 -0.48 14.60 -4.33
C LEU A 50 0.00 15.44 -5.53
N ARG A 51 0.29 14.82 -6.67
CA ARG A 51 0.69 15.53 -7.90
C ARG A 51 -0.44 16.31 -8.57
N THR A 52 -1.69 16.06 -8.20
CA THR A 52 -2.83 16.92 -8.60
C THR A 52 -2.86 18.26 -7.87
N GLY A 53 -1.96 18.48 -6.89
CA GLY A 53 -1.95 19.65 -6.01
C GLY A 53 -2.94 19.56 -4.83
N ARG A 54 -3.81 18.57 -4.80
CA ARG A 54 -4.88 18.43 -3.78
C ARG A 54 -4.38 17.62 -2.59
N LYS A 55 -3.69 18.28 -1.66
CA LYS A 55 -3.08 17.63 -0.47
C LYS A 55 -4.08 16.87 0.40
N GLY A 56 -5.30 17.42 0.60
CA GLY A 56 -6.36 16.76 1.37
C GLY A 56 -6.81 15.44 0.76
N LEU A 57 -6.97 15.37 -0.57
CA LEU A 57 -7.31 14.11 -1.25
C LEU A 57 -6.18 13.08 -1.16
N ALA A 58 -4.92 13.51 -1.21
CA ALA A 58 -3.78 12.63 -1.02
C ALA A 58 -3.74 12.04 0.39
N ALA A 59 -3.99 12.87 1.42
CA ALA A 59 -4.09 12.42 2.80
C ALA A 59 -5.27 11.45 2.99
N ALA A 60 -6.46 11.77 2.47
CA ALA A 60 -7.61 10.89 2.52
C ALA A 60 -7.36 9.55 1.82
N THR A 61 -6.71 9.56 0.64
CA THR A 61 -6.32 8.33 -0.06
C THR A 61 -5.38 7.47 0.79
N LEU A 62 -4.36 8.09 1.41
CA LEU A 62 -3.41 7.39 2.27
C LEU A 62 -4.12 6.73 3.45
N LEU A 63 -4.97 7.48 4.15
CA LEU A 63 -5.70 7.00 5.34
C LEU A 63 -6.70 5.90 4.99
N LEU A 64 -7.45 6.04 3.90
CA LEU A 64 -8.42 5.02 3.48
C LEU A 64 -7.75 3.75 2.96
N ASP A 65 -6.63 3.86 2.24
CA ASP A 65 -5.85 2.70 1.80
C ASP A 65 -5.19 1.97 2.99
N LEU A 66 -4.78 2.68 4.04
CA LEU A 66 -4.32 2.11 5.30
C LEU A 66 -5.51 1.44 6.04
N ALA A 67 -6.60 2.18 6.19
CA ALA A 67 -7.77 1.72 6.94
C ALA A 67 -8.36 0.43 6.35
N LYS A 68 -8.43 0.29 5.01
CA LYS A 68 -8.93 -0.95 4.40
C LYS A 68 -8.06 -2.17 4.71
N GLY A 69 -6.72 -1.99 4.81
CA GLY A 69 -5.80 -3.04 5.21
C GLY A 69 -6.01 -3.46 6.68
N ALA A 70 -6.11 -2.48 7.57
CA ALA A 70 -6.38 -2.72 8.99
C ALA A 70 -7.76 -3.35 9.22
N ALA A 71 -8.79 -2.85 8.54
CA ALA A 71 -10.15 -3.39 8.61
C ALA A 71 -10.23 -4.85 8.13
N ALA A 72 -9.51 -5.19 7.05
CA ALA A 72 -9.46 -6.57 6.58
C ALA A 72 -8.87 -7.51 7.63
N VAL A 73 -7.77 -7.11 8.29
CA VAL A 73 -7.17 -7.89 9.39
C VAL A 73 -8.17 -8.08 10.53
N ALA A 74 -8.83 -7.01 10.97
CA ALA A 74 -9.80 -7.06 12.06
C ALA A 74 -11.01 -7.97 11.73
N ILE A 75 -11.56 -7.85 10.52
CA ILE A 75 -12.65 -8.70 10.04
C ILE A 75 -12.22 -10.16 9.97
N GLY A 76 -11.06 -10.44 9.38
CA GLY A 76 -10.54 -11.82 9.29
C GLY A 76 -10.32 -12.45 10.65
N ALA A 77 -9.74 -11.73 11.60
CA ALA A 77 -9.50 -12.20 12.96
C ALA A 77 -10.80 -12.46 13.74
N ALA A 78 -11.86 -11.69 13.44
CA ALA A 78 -13.18 -11.90 14.07
C ALA A 78 -13.95 -13.10 13.49
N LEU A 79 -13.63 -13.54 12.28
CA LEU A 79 -14.36 -14.60 11.59
C LEU A 79 -13.76 -16.00 11.82
N VAL A 80 -12.44 -16.10 11.92
CA VAL A 80 -11.74 -17.39 12.07
C VAL A 80 -10.35 -17.21 12.68
N ASP A 81 -9.92 -18.16 13.49
CA ASP A 81 -8.57 -18.19 14.03
C ASP A 81 -7.53 -18.19 12.90
N GLY A 82 -6.52 -17.30 13.00
CA GLY A 82 -5.56 -17.10 11.92
C GLY A 82 -6.10 -16.30 10.70
N GLY A 83 -7.36 -15.88 10.71
CA GLY A 83 -8.00 -15.15 9.61
C GLY A 83 -7.44 -13.74 9.39
N GLY A 84 -6.89 -13.10 10.42
CA GLY A 84 -6.31 -11.75 10.29
C GLY A 84 -5.18 -11.67 9.26
N PRO A 85 -4.11 -12.47 9.37
CA PRO A 85 -3.07 -12.52 8.35
C PRO A 85 -3.57 -12.87 6.95
N MET A 86 -4.54 -13.79 6.85
CA MET A 86 -5.14 -14.22 5.57
C MET A 86 -5.87 -13.05 4.88
N ALA A 87 -6.79 -12.39 5.61
CA ALA A 87 -7.56 -11.26 5.08
C ALA A 87 -6.66 -10.07 4.77
N GLY A 88 -5.68 -9.77 5.63
CA GLY A 88 -4.72 -8.70 5.42
C GLY A 88 -3.88 -8.90 4.16
N ALA A 89 -3.37 -10.12 3.94
CA ALA A 89 -2.63 -10.47 2.73
C ALA A 89 -3.51 -10.30 1.48
N MET A 90 -4.76 -10.78 1.53
CA MET A 90 -5.68 -10.65 0.41
C MET A 90 -6.12 -9.20 0.17
N ALA A 91 -6.25 -8.37 1.21
CA ALA A 91 -6.51 -6.93 1.04
C ALA A 91 -5.33 -6.22 0.35
N PHE A 92 -4.10 -6.58 0.70
CA PHE A 92 -2.93 -6.08 0.01
C PHE A 92 -2.88 -6.53 -1.46
N ILE A 93 -3.16 -7.81 -1.74
CA ILE A 93 -3.25 -8.33 -3.12
C ILE A 93 -4.35 -7.61 -3.90
N GLY A 94 -5.53 -7.43 -3.31
CA GLY A 94 -6.64 -6.68 -3.90
C GLY A 94 -6.26 -5.24 -4.24
N HIS A 95 -5.50 -4.54 -3.38
CA HIS A 95 -5.01 -3.20 -3.68
C HIS A 95 -4.01 -3.19 -4.85
N CYS A 96 -3.10 -4.17 -4.92
CA CYS A 96 -2.08 -4.24 -5.96
C CYS A 96 -2.63 -4.73 -7.31
N TYR A 97 -3.63 -5.61 -7.27
CA TYR A 97 -4.17 -6.34 -8.43
C TYR A 97 -5.70 -6.40 -8.42
N PRO A 98 -6.41 -5.27 -8.37
CA PRO A 98 -7.88 -5.26 -8.35
C PRO A 98 -8.46 -5.71 -9.70
N ILE A 99 -9.40 -6.67 -9.68
CA ILE A 99 -9.98 -7.26 -10.89
C ILE A 99 -10.67 -6.23 -11.79
N TRP A 100 -11.41 -5.27 -11.21
CA TRP A 100 -12.11 -4.22 -11.96
C TRP A 100 -11.19 -3.13 -12.55
N LEU A 101 -9.91 -3.14 -12.19
CA LEU A 101 -8.89 -2.32 -12.85
C LEU A 101 -7.97 -3.17 -13.75
N ARG A 102 -8.41 -4.34 -14.19
CA ARG A 102 -7.63 -5.28 -14.99
C ARG A 102 -6.26 -5.56 -14.36
N PHE A 103 -6.25 -5.75 -13.04
CA PHE A 103 -5.07 -6.01 -12.21
C PHE A 103 -4.02 -4.87 -12.19
N ALA A 104 -4.37 -3.67 -12.68
CA ALA A 104 -3.51 -2.49 -12.69
C ALA A 104 -3.77 -1.59 -11.47
N GLY A 105 -3.44 -2.07 -10.27
CA GLY A 105 -3.64 -1.39 -9.00
C GLY A 105 -2.45 -0.57 -8.51
N GLY A 106 -2.43 -0.30 -7.20
CA GLY A 106 -1.40 0.44 -6.48
C GLY A 106 -0.11 -0.35 -6.22
N LYS A 107 0.73 0.18 -5.34
CA LYS A 107 1.99 -0.45 -4.92
C LYS A 107 1.94 -1.06 -3.52
N GLY A 108 0.84 -0.87 -2.82
CA GLY A 108 0.54 -1.55 -1.57
C GLY A 108 1.09 -0.91 -0.30
N VAL A 109 1.93 0.14 -0.36
CA VAL A 109 2.62 0.67 0.84
C VAL A 109 1.66 1.07 1.97
N ALA A 110 0.65 1.87 1.69
CA ALA A 110 -0.34 2.30 2.69
C ALA A 110 -1.17 1.12 3.22
N THR A 111 -1.61 0.22 2.32
CA THR A 111 -2.38 -0.96 2.70
C THR A 111 -1.53 -1.92 3.53
N MET A 112 -0.26 -2.14 3.17
CA MET A 112 0.69 -2.93 3.96
C MET A 112 0.92 -2.32 5.35
N MET A 113 1.06 -0.99 5.44
CA MET A 113 1.16 -0.31 6.73
C MET A 113 -0.05 -0.60 7.62
N GLY A 114 -1.27 -0.53 7.04
CA GLY A 114 -2.50 -0.87 7.77
C GLY A 114 -2.53 -2.32 8.23
N VAL A 115 -2.16 -3.25 7.35
CA VAL A 115 -2.09 -4.69 7.67
C VAL A 115 -1.08 -4.95 8.79
N VAL A 116 0.15 -4.45 8.65
CA VAL A 116 1.23 -4.65 9.64
C VAL A 116 0.86 -4.04 10.99
N THR A 117 0.28 -2.83 11.00
CA THR A 117 -0.16 -2.16 12.24
C THR A 117 -1.27 -2.94 12.95
N ALA A 118 -2.23 -3.47 12.21
CA ALA A 118 -3.34 -4.24 12.79
C ALA A 118 -2.90 -5.64 13.27
N LEU A 119 -1.94 -6.27 12.59
CA LEU A 119 -1.38 -7.56 13.02
C LEU A 119 -0.48 -7.42 14.25
N TYR A 120 0.37 -6.39 14.26
CA TYR A 120 1.29 -6.11 15.36
C TYR A 120 1.72 -4.65 15.35
N TRP A 121 1.10 -3.81 16.18
CA TRP A 121 1.29 -2.37 16.15
C TRP A 121 2.75 -1.89 16.34
N PRO A 122 3.64 -2.56 17.12
CA PRO A 122 5.03 -2.11 17.22
C PRO A 122 5.79 -2.19 15.88
N ALA A 123 5.52 -3.23 15.07
CA ALA A 123 6.07 -3.32 13.72
C ALA A 123 5.48 -2.25 12.79
N GLY A 124 4.19 -1.91 12.98
CA GLY A 124 3.55 -0.78 12.29
C GLY A 124 4.21 0.56 12.62
N LEU A 125 4.59 0.78 13.87
CA LEU A 125 5.34 1.97 14.29
C LEU A 125 6.72 2.03 13.62
N VAL A 126 7.47 0.92 13.61
CA VAL A 126 8.75 0.82 12.90
C VAL A 126 8.57 1.15 11.42
N PHE A 127 7.54 0.58 10.78
CA PHE A 127 7.20 0.86 9.38
C PHE A 127 6.99 2.37 9.13
N ALA A 128 6.17 3.02 9.98
CA ALA A 128 5.88 4.45 9.87
C ALA A 128 7.14 5.31 10.04
N VAL A 129 7.95 5.02 11.07
CA VAL A 129 9.19 5.74 11.36
C VAL A 129 10.19 5.60 10.21
N VAL A 130 10.40 4.38 9.71
CA VAL A 130 11.31 4.13 8.57
C VAL A 130 10.80 4.83 7.31
N TRP A 131 9.48 4.79 7.05
CA TRP A 131 8.88 5.48 5.91
C TRP A 131 9.14 6.99 5.98
N LEU A 132 8.85 7.62 7.12
CA LEU A 132 9.06 9.06 7.32
C LEU A 132 10.54 9.43 7.24
N ALA A 133 11.43 8.70 7.93
CA ALA A 133 12.86 8.97 7.92
C ALA A 133 13.44 8.90 6.49
N ALA A 134 13.10 7.85 5.73
CA ALA A 134 13.57 7.70 4.36
C ALA A 134 12.94 8.75 3.42
N LEU A 135 11.65 9.10 3.60
CA LEU A 135 10.98 10.12 2.81
C LEU A 135 11.60 11.51 3.04
N PHE A 136 11.80 11.92 4.31
CA PHE A 136 12.37 13.23 4.62
C PHE A 136 13.85 13.31 4.27
N GLY A 137 14.62 12.23 4.50
CA GLY A 137 16.05 12.19 4.17
C GLY A 137 16.34 12.21 2.68
N THR A 138 15.54 11.53 1.87
CA THR A 138 15.80 11.38 0.42
C THR A 138 14.88 12.22 -0.47
N ARG A 139 13.68 12.56 0.02
CA ARG A 139 12.57 13.14 -0.74
C ARG A 139 12.01 12.23 -1.84
N TRP A 140 12.39 10.96 -1.89
CA TRP A 140 11.81 9.95 -2.78
C TRP A 140 10.80 9.08 -2.03
N SER A 141 9.50 9.25 -2.33
CA SER A 141 8.45 8.43 -1.71
C SER A 141 8.57 6.94 -2.03
N SER A 142 9.19 6.59 -3.17
CA SER A 142 9.47 5.20 -3.55
C SER A 142 10.51 4.56 -2.64
N VAL A 143 11.57 5.29 -2.28
CA VAL A 143 12.60 4.83 -1.32
C VAL A 143 11.97 4.63 0.06
N GLY A 144 11.17 5.61 0.52
CA GLY A 144 10.43 5.48 1.78
C GLY A 144 9.54 4.24 1.81
N GLY A 145 8.77 4.01 0.74
CA GLY A 145 7.87 2.86 0.63
C GLY A 145 8.59 1.51 0.62
N MET A 146 9.69 1.40 -0.10
CA MET A 146 10.50 0.17 -0.16
C MET A 146 11.23 -0.10 1.16
N ALA A 147 11.85 0.92 1.76
CA ALA A 147 12.54 0.79 3.04
C ALA A 147 11.56 0.36 4.15
N ALA A 148 10.39 1.00 4.23
CA ALA A 148 9.36 0.63 5.18
C ALA A 148 8.83 -0.79 4.97
N ALA A 149 8.63 -1.20 3.71
CA ALA A 149 8.18 -2.56 3.42
C ALA A 149 9.19 -3.61 3.89
N VAL A 150 10.50 -3.36 3.68
CA VAL A 150 11.58 -4.26 4.14
C VAL A 150 11.71 -4.25 5.66
N SER A 151 11.45 -3.12 6.32
CA SER A 151 11.51 -3.05 7.79
C SER A 151 10.45 -3.89 8.49
N ALA A 152 9.32 -4.18 7.84
CA ALA A 152 8.22 -4.94 8.45
C ALA A 152 8.62 -6.39 8.82
N PRO A 153 9.12 -7.25 7.91
CA PRO A 153 9.55 -8.59 8.30
C PRO A 153 10.73 -8.55 9.29
N VAL A 154 11.65 -7.59 9.17
CA VAL A 154 12.76 -7.41 10.12
C VAL A 154 12.22 -7.12 11.54
N ALA A 155 11.24 -6.21 11.64
CA ALA A 155 10.60 -5.89 12.92
C ALA A 155 9.83 -7.10 13.49
N MET A 156 9.07 -7.83 12.66
CA MET A 156 8.37 -9.04 13.09
C MET A 156 9.35 -10.06 13.69
N TRP A 157 10.47 -10.30 13.01
CA TRP A 157 11.52 -11.19 13.51
C TRP A 157 12.16 -10.68 14.81
N ALA A 158 12.55 -9.41 14.86
CA ALA A 158 13.21 -8.80 16.01
C ALA A 158 12.33 -8.76 17.26
N PHE A 159 11.01 -8.63 17.10
CA PHE A 159 10.04 -8.69 18.21
C PHE A 159 9.53 -10.12 18.51
N GLY A 160 10.14 -11.17 17.94
CA GLY A 160 9.76 -12.56 18.19
C GLY A 160 8.44 -13.00 17.55
N ARG A 161 7.86 -12.20 16.65
CA ARG A 161 6.63 -12.55 15.92
C ARG A 161 6.93 -13.37 14.67
N ILE A 162 7.57 -14.53 14.89
CA ILE A 162 7.98 -15.44 13.80
C ILE A 162 6.76 -16.00 13.04
N ASP A 163 5.61 -16.10 13.70
CA ASP A 163 4.32 -16.46 13.12
C ASP A 163 3.88 -15.49 12.00
N LEU A 164 4.18 -14.19 12.14
CA LEU A 164 3.83 -13.15 11.18
C LEU A 164 4.94 -12.82 10.16
N PHE A 165 6.16 -13.30 10.40
CA PHE A 165 7.30 -13.07 9.53
C PHE A 165 7.04 -13.47 8.06
N PRO A 166 6.50 -14.69 7.75
CA PRO A 166 6.32 -15.10 6.36
C PRO A 166 5.37 -14.21 5.58
N VAL A 167 4.25 -13.78 6.19
CA VAL A 167 3.30 -12.91 5.53
C VAL A 167 3.91 -11.51 5.31
N ALA A 168 4.59 -10.95 6.30
CA ALA A 168 5.26 -9.65 6.16
C ALA A 168 6.34 -9.68 5.06
N LEU A 169 7.12 -10.76 4.98
CA LEU A 169 8.13 -10.97 3.94
C LEU A 169 7.49 -11.06 2.54
N ALA A 170 6.44 -11.85 2.39
CA ALA A 170 5.74 -11.97 1.11
C ALA A 170 5.21 -10.62 0.60
N LEU A 171 4.59 -9.83 1.50
CA LEU A 171 4.11 -8.50 1.17
C LEU A 171 5.26 -7.55 0.78
N ALA A 172 6.39 -7.60 1.50
CA ALA A 172 7.57 -6.78 1.20
C ALA A 172 8.14 -7.10 -0.20
N LEU A 173 8.25 -8.38 -0.55
CA LEU A 173 8.73 -8.81 -1.87
C LEU A 173 7.80 -8.29 -2.98
N ILE A 174 6.49 -8.35 -2.78
CA ILE A 174 5.53 -7.80 -3.75
C ILE A 174 5.66 -6.28 -3.84
N VAL A 175 5.85 -5.55 -2.73
CA VAL A 175 6.12 -4.10 -2.77
C VAL A 175 7.35 -3.81 -3.61
N LEU A 176 8.46 -4.50 -3.39
CA LEU A 176 9.69 -4.32 -4.19
C LEU A 176 9.44 -4.59 -5.68
N TRP A 177 8.74 -5.67 -6.00
CA TRP A 177 8.34 -5.97 -7.38
C TRP A 177 7.46 -4.87 -8.00
N ARG A 178 6.47 -4.36 -7.24
CA ARG A 178 5.61 -3.25 -7.69
C ARG A 178 6.38 -1.93 -7.86
N HIS A 179 7.57 -1.81 -7.25
CA HIS A 179 8.46 -0.65 -7.39
C HIS A 179 9.53 -0.82 -8.47
N ARG A 180 9.56 -1.91 -9.26
CA ARG A 180 10.60 -2.15 -10.29
C ARG A 180 10.84 -0.96 -11.23
N ALA A 181 9.77 -0.27 -11.65
CA ALA A 181 9.91 0.92 -12.50
C ALA A 181 10.51 2.13 -11.75
N ASN A 182 10.27 2.24 -10.41
CA ASN A 182 10.90 3.27 -9.58
C ASN A 182 12.38 2.94 -9.38
N ILE A 183 12.72 1.67 -9.14
CA ILE A 183 14.10 1.21 -9.00
C ILE A 183 14.88 1.54 -10.28
N ALA A 184 14.30 1.25 -11.45
CA ALA A 184 14.93 1.58 -12.73
C ALA A 184 15.15 3.10 -12.91
N ARG A 185 14.18 3.95 -12.49
CA ARG A 185 14.36 5.42 -12.54
C ARG A 185 15.36 5.92 -11.49
N LEU A 186 15.39 5.34 -10.30
CA LEU A 186 16.40 5.67 -9.28
C LEU A 186 17.81 5.38 -9.80
N ALA A 187 18.02 4.23 -10.44
CA ALA A 187 19.32 3.86 -11.02
C ALA A 187 19.78 4.81 -12.14
N ARG A 188 18.82 5.44 -12.86
CA ARG A 188 19.11 6.44 -13.90
C ARG A 188 19.12 7.88 -13.39
N GLY A 189 18.86 8.13 -12.09
CA GLY A 189 18.73 9.47 -11.53
C GLY A 189 17.45 10.23 -11.95
N GLU A 190 16.46 9.53 -12.51
CA GLU A 190 15.23 10.09 -13.08
C GLU A 190 14.01 10.04 -12.12
N GLU A 191 14.16 9.46 -10.94
CA GLU A 191 13.03 9.34 -10.01
C GLU A 191 12.63 10.71 -9.46
N PRO A 192 11.37 11.13 -9.62
CA PRO A 192 10.95 12.45 -9.21
C PRO A 192 10.87 12.56 -7.68
N LYS A 193 11.44 13.62 -7.13
CA LYS A 193 11.34 13.95 -5.70
C LYS A 193 9.94 14.50 -5.37
N VAL A 194 9.48 14.23 -4.16
CA VAL A 194 8.24 14.82 -3.64
C VAL A 194 8.41 16.33 -3.53
N GLY A 195 7.42 17.08 -4.05
CA GLY A 195 7.43 18.55 -4.04
C GLY A 195 8.32 19.19 -5.11
N ALA A 196 8.97 18.42 -6.00
CA ALA A 196 9.62 19.01 -7.15
C ALA A 196 8.55 19.50 -8.15
N SER A 197 8.53 20.81 -8.43
CA SER A 197 7.73 21.38 -9.52
C SER A 197 8.23 20.77 -10.84
N LYS A 198 7.30 20.47 -11.77
CA LYS A 198 7.71 20.21 -13.16
C LYS A 198 8.46 21.46 -13.63
N ALA A 199 9.74 21.34 -13.97
CA ALA A 199 10.42 22.37 -14.72
C ALA A 199 9.53 22.67 -15.94
N LYS A 200 9.14 23.95 -16.13
CA LYS A 200 8.49 24.40 -17.36
C LYS A 200 9.35 23.90 -18.53
N ALA A 201 8.74 23.20 -19.49
CA ALA A 201 9.40 22.96 -20.76
C ALA A 201 9.92 24.29 -21.28
N PRO A 202 11.14 24.35 -21.84
CA PRO A 202 11.62 25.59 -22.50
C PRO A 202 10.60 25.99 -23.57
N PRO A 203 10.35 27.29 -23.74
CA PRO A 203 9.52 27.77 -24.85
C PRO A 203 10.11 27.27 -26.15
N ALA A 204 9.22 26.78 -27.03
CA ALA A 204 9.56 26.35 -28.38
C ALA A 204 10.04 27.55 -29.24
#